data_12692f17d10d8d46e882c0528fc2ca27
#
_entry.id   12692f17d10d8d46e882c0528fc2ca27
#
_cell.length_a   1.000
_cell.length_b   1.000
_cell.length_c   1.000
_cell.angle_alpha   90.00
_cell.angle_beta   90.00
_cell.angle_gamma   90.00
#
_symmetry.space_group_name_H-M   'P 1'
#
loop_
_entity.id
_entity.type
_entity.pdbx_description
1 polymer ?
#
loop_
_entity_poly.entity_id
_entity_poly.type
_entity_poly.pdbx_seq_one_letter_code
_entity_poly.pdbx_strand_id
1 'polypeptide(L)'
;MSSSQFGLTAVGMTCSLGSDLSQIAARLFSGWQQGIKPSCQFTPDKEIAVAAVNDVLPAIELADKQYHCRNSQLLQAAILQIADQVAELCQRYGADRIGVVVGSSTAGVWEVEKAVACYQQTNKLPDVFHYTQQEMGSVAAFVAQSLSLSGIAYTVSTACSSSANVFASAQQLIKSNLCDAVIVGGADSLCQLTVNGFMSLESVAKGVCNPFSLNRSGITLGEGAALMVMEREPAEINFLGAGAASDAHHISAPHPEGDGAKLAIKRALQNAEIDATDVDYVNLHGTGTQQNDAMESLAMQAIFSQGVPASSTKGMTGHTLGAAGAIEAAICWLTLSKSYNPQRLLPPHLWDHCLDPQLPSLALVKANTSLNSLNVAMSNSFAFGGNNVSLLFGVS
;
A
#
# COMPACT_ATOMS: atom_id res chain seq x y z
N MET A 1 20.90 11.24 20.42
CA MET A 1 20.28 9.89 20.63
C MET A 1 20.31 9.23 19.26
N SER A 2 20.92 8.06 19.11
CA SER A 2 20.97 7.37 17.81
C SER A 2 19.56 7.21 17.28
N SER A 3 19.28 7.59 16.03
CA SER A 3 18.00 7.33 15.37
C SER A 3 17.74 5.84 15.48
N SER A 4 16.69 5.44 16.18
CA SER A 4 16.36 4.03 16.35
C SER A 4 15.79 3.53 15.01
N GLN A 5 16.61 2.87 14.24
CA GLN A 5 16.20 2.15 13.02
C GLN A 5 15.47 0.88 13.45
N PHE A 6 14.40 0.52 12.73
CA PHE A 6 13.62 -0.68 12.98
C PHE A 6 13.75 -1.63 11.81
N GLY A 7 14.28 -2.83 12.06
CA GLY A 7 14.46 -3.83 11.00
C GLY A 7 13.15 -4.27 10.38
N LEU A 8 13.13 -4.39 9.05
CA LEU A 8 12.05 -5.03 8.30
C LEU A 8 12.52 -6.40 7.84
N THR A 9 12.28 -7.41 8.67
CA THR A 9 12.93 -8.72 8.59
C THR A 9 12.23 -9.72 7.69
N ALA A 10 10.95 -9.50 7.40
CA ALA A 10 10.19 -10.32 6.44
C ALA A 10 9.15 -9.46 5.73
N VAL A 11 8.87 -9.84 4.49
CA VAL A 11 7.84 -9.22 3.64
C VAL A 11 7.05 -10.32 2.94
N GLY A 12 5.73 -10.18 2.91
CA GLY A 12 4.82 -10.98 2.09
C GLY A 12 3.90 -10.05 1.32
N MET A 13 3.69 -10.33 0.04
CA MET A 13 2.89 -9.46 -0.83
C MET A 13 2.12 -10.28 -1.87
N THR A 14 0.89 -9.85 -2.15
CA THR A 14 0.09 -10.31 -3.30
C THR A 14 -0.64 -9.11 -3.92
N CYS A 15 -0.56 -9.00 -5.24
CA CYS A 15 -1.24 -7.96 -6.01
C CYS A 15 -1.36 -8.41 -7.48
N SER A 16 -1.78 -7.53 -8.37
CA SER A 16 -1.84 -7.81 -9.81
C SER A 16 -0.50 -8.24 -10.45
N LEU A 17 0.63 -7.95 -9.79
CA LEU A 17 1.96 -8.41 -10.22
C LEU A 17 2.23 -9.88 -9.86
N GLY A 18 1.45 -10.51 -8.99
CA GLY A 18 1.61 -11.89 -8.56
C GLY A 18 1.51 -12.06 -7.04
N SER A 19 1.83 -13.27 -6.58
CA SER A 19 1.80 -13.67 -5.17
C SER A 19 3.11 -14.31 -4.69
N ASP A 20 4.20 -14.10 -5.42
CA ASP A 20 5.55 -14.51 -5.09
C ASP A 20 6.50 -13.32 -5.26
N LEU A 21 7.35 -13.04 -4.27
CA LEU A 21 8.21 -11.84 -4.27
C LEU A 21 9.20 -11.82 -5.43
N SER A 22 9.75 -12.96 -5.86
CA SER A 22 10.68 -13.01 -6.98
C SER A 22 9.96 -12.71 -8.29
N GLN A 23 8.75 -13.23 -8.47
CA GLN A 23 7.90 -12.93 -9.62
C GLN A 23 7.47 -11.45 -9.62
N ILE A 24 7.06 -10.93 -8.45
CA ILE A 24 6.65 -9.53 -8.29
C ILE A 24 7.84 -8.61 -8.63
N ALA A 25 9.04 -8.88 -8.10
CA ALA A 25 10.23 -8.09 -8.39
C ALA A 25 10.57 -8.08 -9.90
N ALA A 26 10.58 -9.25 -10.54
CA ALA A 26 10.86 -9.36 -11.98
C ALA A 26 9.85 -8.58 -12.82
N ARG A 27 8.56 -8.66 -12.50
CA ARG A 27 7.49 -7.94 -13.18
C ARG A 27 7.52 -6.43 -12.90
N LEU A 28 7.80 -6.04 -11.65
CA LEU A 28 7.94 -4.64 -11.24
C LEU A 28 9.02 -3.93 -12.03
N PHE A 29 10.25 -4.46 -12.01
CA PHE A 29 11.40 -3.81 -12.67
C PHE A 29 11.34 -3.89 -14.20
N SER A 30 10.62 -4.86 -14.77
CA SER A 30 10.36 -4.90 -16.22
C SER A 30 9.23 -3.98 -16.69
N GLY A 31 8.47 -3.38 -15.77
CA GLY A 31 7.30 -2.55 -16.13
C GLY A 31 6.12 -3.36 -16.68
N TRP A 32 5.86 -4.53 -16.11
CA TRP A 32 4.79 -5.41 -16.57
C TRP A 32 3.40 -4.90 -16.17
N GLN A 33 2.51 -4.73 -17.16
CA GLN A 33 1.13 -4.20 -16.98
C GLN A 33 0.02 -5.23 -17.25
N GLN A 34 0.35 -6.45 -17.65
CA GLN A 34 -0.67 -7.44 -18.09
C GLN A 34 -1.55 -7.96 -16.93
N GLY A 35 -1.26 -7.57 -15.67
CA GLY A 35 -2.12 -7.82 -14.51
C GLY A 35 -3.36 -6.96 -14.49
N ILE A 36 -3.34 -5.80 -15.16
CA ILE A 36 -4.49 -4.92 -15.30
C ILE A 36 -5.31 -5.40 -16.49
N LYS A 37 -6.59 -5.71 -16.24
CA LYS A 37 -7.48 -6.27 -17.25
C LYS A 37 -8.83 -5.57 -17.26
N PRO A 38 -9.51 -5.50 -18.42
CA PRO A 38 -10.90 -5.09 -18.50
C PRO A 38 -11.80 -6.03 -17.70
N SER A 39 -12.81 -5.48 -17.02
CA SER A 39 -13.77 -6.23 -16.22
C SER A 39 -15.12 -5.53 -16.14
N CYS A 40 -16.21 -6.30 -16.24
CA CYS A 40 -17.58 -5.88 -15.95
C CYS A 40 -18.05 -6.39 -14.57
N GLN A 41 -17.18 -7.03 -13.77
CA GLN A 41 -17.59 -7.71 -12.54
C GLN A 41 -18.14 -6.74 -11.48
N PHE A 42 -17.59 -5.52 -11.45
CA PHE A 42 -17.93 -4.51 -10.46
C PHE A 42 -18.85 -3.41 -11.02
N THR A 43 -19.07 -3.40 -12.33
CA THR A 43 -19.85 -2.41 -13.09
C THR A 43 -20.60 -3.12 -14.20
N PRO A 44 -21.80 -3.69 -13.95
CA PRO A 44 -22.48 -4.57 -14.93
C PRO A 44 -22.70 -3.96 -16.32
N ASP A 45 -22.89 -2.65 -16.37
CA ASP A 45 -23.21 -1.93 -17.61
C ASP A 45 -22.00 -1.28 -18.30
N LYS A 46 -20.80 -1.43 -17.72
CA LYS A 46 -19.59 -0.78 -18.24
C LYS A 46 -18.34 -1.56 -17.94
N GLU A 47 -17.54 -1.82 -18.95
CA GLU A 47 -16.20 -2.37 -18.79
C GLU A 47 -15.22 -1.30 -18.30
N ILE A 48 -14.44 -1.62 -17.25
CA ILE A 48 -13.38 -0.78 -16.72
C ILE A 48 -12.10 -1.59 -16.54
N ALA A 49 -10.95 -0.93 -16.60
CA ALA A 49 -9.67 -1.57 -16.28
C ALA A 49 -9.53 -1.71 -14.75
N VAL A 50 -9.23 -2.91 -14.27
CA VAL A 50 -8.96 -3.22 -12.85
C VAL A 50 -7.69 -4.04 -12.70
N ALA A 51 -6.96 -3.82 -11.61
CA ALA A 51 -5.78 -4.57 -11.22
C ALA A 51 -6.15 -5.62 -10.17
N ALA A 52 -6.81 -6.69 -10.60
CA ALA A 52 -7.19 -7.79 -9.72
C ALA A 52 -6.04 -8.79 -9.54
N VAL A 53 -6.01 -9.49 -8.40
CA VAL A 53 -5.12 -10.64 -8.20
C VAL A 53 -5.65 -11.81 -9.03
N ASN A 54 -4.84 -12.25 -10.00
CA ASN A 54 -5.22 -13.31 -10.93
C ASN A 54 -4.77 -14.71 -10.46
N ASP A 55 -3.89 -14.79 -9.49
CA ASP A 55 -3.42 -16.05 -8.92
C ASP A 55 -4.52 -16.71 -8.08
N VAL A 56 -4.44 -18.03 -7.94
CA VAL A 56 -5.33 -18.77 -7.05
C VAL A 56 -4.97 -18.42 -5.61
N LEU A 57 -5.89 -17.75 -4.93
CA LEU A 57 -5.70 -17.39 -3.52
C LEU A 57 -5.88 -18.62 -2.61
N PRO A 58 -5.12 -18.70 -1.51
CA PRO A 58 -5.24 -19.79 -0.57
C PRO A 58 -6.61 -19.81 0.10
N ALA A 59 -7.07 -21.02 0.46
CA ALA A 59 -8.26 -21.20 1.26
C ALA A 59 -8.04 -20.70 2.69
N ILE A 60 -9.10 -20.24 3.33
CA ILE A 60 -9.10 -19.88 4.75
C ILE A 60 -9.36 -21.14 5.58
N GLU A 61 -8.40 -21.54 6.41
CA GLU A 61 -8.49 -22.72 7.25
C GLU A 61 -9.20 -22.47 8.58
N LEU A 62 -9.29 -21.20 9.02
CA LEU A 62 -10.02 -20.83 10.22
C LEU A 62 -11.51 -21.14 10.05
N ALA A 63 -12.12 -21.79 11.06
CA ALA A 63 -13.51 -22.22 11.00
C ALA A 63 -14.52 -21.04 11.09
N ASP A 64 -14.09 -19.92 11.63
CA ASP A 64 -14.96 -18.77 11.86
C ASP A 64 -15.38 -18.08 10.57
N LYS A 65 -16.67 -18.08 10.27
CA LYS A 65 -17.26 -17.51 9.05
C LYS A 65 -16.89 -16.03 8.81
N GLN A 66 -16.65 -15.29 9.88
CA GLN A 66 -16.25 -13.87 9.80
C GLN A 66 -14.96 -13.64 9.01
N TYR A 67 -14.13 -14.67 8.85
CA TYR A 67 -12.87 -14.56 8.12
C TYR A 67 -12.96 -15.06 6.68
N HIS A 68 -14.09 -15.66 6.27
CA HIS A 68 -14.25 -16.20 4.92
C HIS A 68 -14.65 -15.08 3.93
N CYS A 69 -13.69 -14.26 3.58
CA CYS A 69 -13.84 -13.18 2.61
C CYS A 69 -12.59 -13.05 1.73
N ARG A 70 -12.75 -12.39 0.57
CA ARG A 70 -11.63 -12.18 -0.36
C ARG A 70 -10.50 -11.37 0.27
N ASN A 71 -10.82 -10.38 1.11
CA ASN A 71 -9.80 -9.59 1.80
C ASN A 71 -8.89 -10.46 2.68
N SER A 72 -9.49 -11.42 3.41
CA SER A 72 -8.74 -12.41 4.21
C SER A 72 -7.92 -13.36 3.34
N GLN A 73 -8.42 -13.76 2.16
CA GLN A 73 -7.64 -14.61 1.23
C GLN A 73 -6.40 -13.86 0.70
N LEU A 74 -6.50 -12.57 0.41
CA LEU A 74 -5.36 -11.74 0.04
C LEU A 74 -4.33 -11.67 1.17
N LEU A 75 -4.80 -11.44 2.41
CA LEU A 75 -3.94 -11.48 3.59
C LEU A 75 -3.30 -12.85 3.81
N GLN A 76 -4.06 -13.94 3.63
CA GLN A 76 -3.54 -15.30 3.79
C GLN A 76 -2.37 -15.57 2.83
N ALA A 77 -2.45 -15.07 1.59
CA ALA A 77 -1.36 -15.18 0.63
C ALA A 77 -0.09 -14.43 1.09
N ALA A 78 -0.23 -13.29 1.74
CA ALA A 78 0.89 -12.53 2.33
C ALA A 78 1.39 -13.19 3.63
N ILE A 79 0.49 -13.69 4.48
CA ILE A 79 0.81 -14.38 5.74
C ILE A 79 1.72 -15.58 5.49
N LEU A 80 1.40 -16.40 4.50
CA LEU A 80 2.18 -17.60 4.17
C LEU A 80 3.64 -17.30 3.82
N GLN A 81 3.95 -16.10 3.34
CA GLN A 81 5.30 -15.67 2.99
C GLN A 81 6.13 -15.20 4.19
N ILE A 82 5.48 -14.85 5.32
CA ILE A 82 6.16 -14.37 6.54
C ILE A 82 6.01 -15.34 7.73
N ALA A 83 5.27 -16.43 7.56
CA ALA A 83 4.87 -17.32 8.65
C ALA A 83 6.07 -17.92 9.41
N ASP A 84 7.11 -18.35 8.70
CA ASP A 84 8.31 -18.94 9.31
C ASP A 84 9.03 -17.91 10.19
N GLN A 85 9.23 -16.68 9.69
CA GLN A 85 9.84 -15.59 10.46
C GLN A 85 9.02 -15.27 11.72
N VAL A 86 7.68 -15.21 11.59
CA VAL A 86 6.81 -14.96 12.74
C VAL A 86 6.89 -16.09 13.76
N ALA A 87 6.97 -17.35 13.32
CA ALA A 87 7.14 -18.49 14.21
C ALA A 87 8.46 -18.41 14.99
N GLU A 88 9.55 -18.02 14.37
CA GLU A 88 10.85 -17.78 15.06
C GLU A 88 10.74 -16.66 16.11
N LEU A 89 10.02 -15.58 15.78
CA LEU A 89 9.80 -14.47 16.72
C LEU A 89 8.93 -14.89 17.92
N CYS A 90 7.89 -15.73 17.69
CA CYS A 90 7.10 -16.29 18.76
C CYS A 90 7.95 -17.13 19.73
N GLN A 91 8.92 -17.88 19.20
CA GLN A 91 9.87 -18.63 20.04
C GLN A 91 10.81 -17.70 20.85
N ARG A 92 11.21 -16.56 20.23
CA ARG A 92 12.15 -15.61 20.84
C ARG A 92 11.49 -14.71 21.89
N TYR A 93 10.32 -14.19 21.61
CA TYR A 93 9.68 -13.14 22.40
C TYR A 93 8.39 -13.56 23.11
N GLY A 94 7.73 -14.61 22.63
CA GLY A 94 6.37 -14.97 23.01
C GLY A 94 5.31 -14.38 22.10
N ALA A 95 4.21 -15.09 21.92
CA ALA A 95 3.11 -14.68 21.02
C ALA A 95 2.37 -13.42 21.51
N ASP A 96 2.42 -13.12 22.79
CA ASP A 96 1.84 -11.93 23.45
C ASP A 96 2.70 -10.66 23.24
N ARG A 97 3.95 -10.83 22.81
CA ARG A 97 4.88 -9.73 22.54
C ARG A 97 4.92 -9.30 21.07
N ILE A 98 4.21 -10.00 20.19
CA ILE A 98 4.12 -9.68 18.77
C ILE A 98 2.78 -9.01 18.49
N GLY A 99 2.84 -7.76 18.06
CA GLY A 99 1.66 -6.98 17.72
C GLY A 99 1.24 -7.15 16.25
N VAL A 100 0.00 -6.76 15.95
CA VAL A 100 -0.56 -6.69 14.58
C VAL A 100 -1.21 -5.32 14.39
N VAL A 101 -0.68 -4.52 13.47
CA VAL A 101 -1.28 -3.23 13.09
C VAL A 101 -1.41 -3.20 11.57
N VAL A 102 -2.63 -3.31 11.07
CA VAL A 102 -2.90 -3.40 9.62
C VAL A 102 -3.89 -2.33 9.17
N GLY A 103 -3.80 -1.95 7.91
CA GLY A 103 -4.67 -0.97 7.29
C GLY A 103 -5.69 -1.61 6.35
N SER A 104 -6.92 -1.11 6.34
CA SER A 104 -7.93 -1.46 5.34
C SER A 104 -8.95 -0.36 5.20
N SER A 105 -9.56 -0.24 4.03
CA SER A 105 -10.69 0.64 3.76
C SER A 105 -11.94 -0.10 3.26
N THR A 106 -11.81 -1.38 2.93
CA THR A 106 -12.91 -2.19 2.40
C THR A 106 -13.26 -3.39 3.27
N ALA A 107 -12.29 -3.97 4.01
CA ALA A 107 -12.49 -5.24 4.73
C ALA A 107 -13.22 -6.27 3.82
N GLY A 108 -14.25 -6.97 4.31
CA GLY A 108 -15.04 -7.95 3.56
C GLY A 108 -16.33 -7.40 2.95
N VAL A 109 -16.36 -6.13 2.52
CA VAL A 109 -17.56 -5.50 1.93
C VAL A 109 -18.06 -6.25 0.69
N TRP A 110 -17.19 -6.84 -0.11
CA TRP A 110 -17.62 -7.60 -1.28
C TRP A 110 -18.51 -8.80 -0.94
N GLU A 111 -18.23 -9.50 0.17
CA GLU A 111 -19.09 -10.59 0.64
C GLU A 111 -20.47 -10.09 1.10
N VAL A 112 -20.51 -8.91 1.70
CA VAL A 112 -21.77 -8.25 2.08
C VAL A 112 -22.60 -7.88 0.86
N GLU A 113 -21.99 -7.34 -0.19
CA GLU A 113 -22.67 -7.04 -1.46
C GLU A 113 -23.32 -8.30 -2.07
N LYS A 114 -22.61 -9.43 -2.09
CA LYS A 114 -23.14 -10.72 -2.54
C LYS A 114 -24.28 -11.20 -1.66
N ALA A 115 -24.15 -11.04 -0.34
CA ALA A 115 -25.18 -11.44 0.61
C ALA A 115 -26.44 -10.60 0.45
N VAL A 116 -26.34 -9.29 0.25
CA VAL A 116 -27.47 -8.39 -0.04
C VAL A 116 -28.14 -8.78 -1.34
N ALA A 117 -27.38 -9.02 -2.42
CA ALA A 117 -27.93 -9.46 -3.70
C ALA A 117 -28.69 -10.81 -3.58
N CYS A 118 -28.14 -11.77 -2.85
CA CYS A 118 -28.78 -13.04 -2.58
C CYS A 118 -30.09 -12.84 -1.78
N TYR A 119 -30.05 -12.00 -0.74
CA TYR A 119 -31.25 -11.69 0.07
C TYR A 119 -32.36 -11.05 -0.76
N GLN A 120 -32.02 -10.14 -1.65
CA GLN A 120 -33.01 -9.50 -2.55
C GLN A 120 -33.70 -10.51 -3.48
N GLN A 121 -32.97 -11.55 -3.92
CA GLN A 121 -33.51 -12.57 -4.83
C GLN A 121 -34.26 -13.68 -4.10
N THR A 122 -33.80 -14.09 -2.91
CA THR A 122 -34.26 -15.32 -2.25
C THR A 122 -34.92 -15.07 -0.91
N ASN A 123 -34.88 -13.84 -0.41
CA ASN A 123 -35.28 -13.45 0.96
C ASN A 123 -34.55 -14.23 2.07
N LYS A 124 -33.34 -14.73 1.77
CA LYS A 124 -32.47 -15.43 2.72
C LYS A 124 -31.02 -14.96 2.56
N LEU A 125 -30.32 -14.80 3.67
CA LEU A 125 -28.87 -14.59 3.64
C LEU A 125 -28.13 -15.92 3.38
N PRO A 126 -27.00 -15.89 2.67
CA PRO A 126 -26.15 -17.08 2.49
C PRO A 126 -25.61 -17.60 3.83
N ASP A 127 -25.46 -18.91 3.95
CA ASP A 127 -24.92 -19.53 5.18
C ASP A 127 -23.48 -19.11 5.49
N VAL A 128 -22.71 -18.73 4.48
CA VAL A 128 -21.32 -18.25 4.62
C VAL A 128 -21.24 -16.79 5.07
N PHE A 129 -22.34 -16.03 5.03
CA PHE A 129 -22.36 -14.64 5.44
C PHE A 129 -22.25 -14.49 6.96
N HIS A 130 -21.42 -13.54 7.38
CA HIS A 130 -21.37 -13.05 8.75
C HIS A 130 -21.17 -11.52 8.74
N TYR A 131 -21.93 -10.77 9.50
CA TYR A 131 -21.91 -9.31 9.45
C TYR A 131 -20.53 -8.71 9.80
N THR A 132 -19.76 -9.39 10.64
CA THR A 132 -18.42 -8.93 11.04
C THR A 132 -17.39 -9.00 9.91
N GLN A 133 -17.68 -9.66 8.78
CA GLN A 133 -16.80 -9.66 7.60
C GLN A 133 -16.48 -8.23 7.12
N GLN A 134 -17.44 -7.30 7.25
CA GLN A 134 -17.28 -5.90 6.85
C GLN A 134 -16.67 -4.99 7.92
N GLU A 135 -16.51 -5.48 9.15
CA GLU A 135 -15.94 -4.68 10.23
C GLU A 135 -14.43 -4.54 10.05
N MET A 136 -13.92 -3.30 10.10
CA MET A 136 -12.48 -3.07 9.93
C MET A 136 -11.63 -3.84 10.94
N GLY A 137 -12.12 -4.00 12.18
CA GLY A 137 -11.43 -4.75 13.22
C GLY A 137 -11.18 -6.22 12.88
N SER A 138 -12.00 -6.84 12.02
CA SER A 138 -11.85 -8.23 11.59
C SER A 138 -10.53 -8.48 10.85
N VAL A 139 -9.99 -7.47 10.19
CA VAL A 139 -8.75 -7.58 9.38
C VAL A 139 -7.54 -7.88 10.27
N ALA A 140 -7.33 -7.11 11.34
CA ALA A 140 -6.25 -7.36 12.30
C ALA A 140 -6.47 -8.65 13.09
N ALA A 141 -7.72 -8.92 13.49
CA ALA A 141 -8.08 -10.15 14.20
C ALA A 141 -7.79 -11.40 13.36
N PHE A 142 -8.07 -11.36 12.05
CA PHE A 142 -7.73 -12.44 11.13
C PHE A 142 -6.22 -12.73 11.10
N VAL A 143 -5.38 -11.70 10.95
CA VAL A 143 -3.91 -11.86 10.92
C VAL A 143 -3.41 -12.44 12.24
N ALA A 144 -3.88 -11.89 13.37
CA ALA A 144 -3.48 -12.37 14.70
C ALA A 144 -3.88 -13.83 14.91
N GLN A 145 -5.11 -14.21 14.55
CA GLN A 145 -5.59 -15.59 14.72
C GLN A 145 -4.89 -16.57 13.78
N SER A 146 -4.66 -16.19 12.52
CA SER A 146 -3.95 -17.03 11.54
C SER A 146 -2.52 -17.36 11.96
N LEU A 147 -1.87 -16.46 12.71
CA LEU A 147 -0.50 -16.61 13.21
C LEU A 147 -0.45 -16.99 14.71
N SER A 148 -1.60 -17.28 15.32
CA SER A 148 -1.71 -17.65 16.74
C SER A 148 -1.09 -16.62 17.69
N LEU A 149 -1.21 -15.32 17.36
CA LEU A 149 -0.70 -14.21 18.16
C LEU A 149 -1.73 -13.74 19.18
N SER A 150 -1.26 -13.31 20.35
CA SER A 150 -2.09 -12.79 21.44
C SER A 150 -1.68 -11.40 21.91
N GLY A 151 -0.75 -10.75 21.19
CA GLY A 151 -0.36 -9.37 21.42
C GLY A 151 -1.40 -8.36 20.96
N ILE A 152 -1.04 -7.08 21.01
CA ILE A 152 -1.92 -5.98 20.60
C ILE A 152 -2.26 -6.11 19.12
N ALA A 153 -3.56 -6.11 18.77
CA ALA A 153 -4.02 -6.22 17.39
C ALA A 153 -5.12 -5.18 17.11
N TYR A 154 -4.93 -4.33 16.09
CA TYR A 154 -5.96 -3.38 15.64
C TYR A 154 -5.78 -2.97 14.17
N THR A 155 -6.86 -2.48 13.60
CA THR A 155 -6.89 -1.98 12.21
C THR A 155 -6.98 -0.46 12.18
N VAL A 156 -6.22 0.15 11.29
CA VAL A 156 -6.26 1.59 10.97
C VAL A 156 -7.02 1.78 9.66
N SER A 157 -7.98 2.75 9.66
CA SER A 157 -8.71 3.10 8.44
C SER A 157 -8.67 4.61 8.23
N THR A 158 -7.84 5.04 7.30
CA THR A 158 -7.63 6.44 6.89
C THR A 158 -7.62 6.56 5.37
N ALA A 159 -8.61 5.92 4.71
CA ALA A 159 -8.72 5.82 3.25
C ALA A 159 -7.42 5.28 2.62
N CYS A 160 -6.91 5.91 1.55
CA CYS A 160 -5.75 5.42 0.79
C CYS A 160 -4.43 5.41 1.59
N SER A 161 -4.34 6.08 2.73
CA SER A 161 -3.16 6.08 3.62
C SER A 161 -3.24 5.08 4.77
N SER A 162 -4.29 4.25 4.84
CA SER A 162 -4.54 3.33 5.96
C SER A 162 -3.31 2.49 6.31
N SER A 163 -2.78 1.75 5.36
CA SER A 163 -1.63 0.87 5.58
C SER A 163 -0.27 1.58 5.60
N ALA A 164 -0.21 2.87 5.25
CA ALA A 164 0.98 3.69 5.51
C ALA A 164 1.04 4.16 6.97
N ASN A 165 -0.09 4.55 7.56
CA ASN A 165 -0.15 5.00 8.95
C ASN A 165 0.22 3.93 9.97
N VAL A 166 0.10 2.65 9.63
CA VAL A 166 0.40 1.54 10.54
C VAL A 166 1.87 1.47 10.92
N PHE A 167 2.79 1.93 10.06
CA PHE A 167 4.22 1.92 10.32
C PHE A 167 4.59 2.83 11.51
N ALA A 168 4.04 4.04 11.55
CA ALA A 168 4.23 4.95 12.68
C ALA A 168 3.63 4.37 13.98
N SER A 169 2.46 3.74 13.88
CA SER A 169 1.81 3.08 15.02
C SER A 169 2.66 1.94 15.57
N ALA A 170 3.19 1.07 14.70
CA ALA A 170 4.06 -0.04 15.09
C ALA A 170 5.35 0.44 15.75
N GLN A 171 5.99 1.45 15.16
CA GLN A 171 7.17 2.07 15.76
C GLN A 171 6.91 2.53 17.21
N GLN A 172 5.74 3.14 17.47
CA GLN A 172 5.38 3.58 18.81
C GLN A 172 5.16 2.40 19.78
N LEU A 173 4.51 1.31 19.32
CA LEU A 173 4.33 0.12 20.14
C LEU A 173 5.67 -0.48 20.57
N ILE A 174 6.64 -0.57 19.65
CA ILE A 174 7.98 -1.09 19.94
C ILE A 174 8.75 -0.10 20.85
N LYS A 175 8.74 1.21 20.54
CA LYS A 175 9.40 2.23 21.38
C LYS A 175 8.88 2.26 22.81
N SER A 176 7.59 2.04 22.99
CA SER A 176 6.92 2.00 24.30
C SER A 176 7.05 0.66 25.02
N ASN A 177 7.81 -0.30 24.49
CA ASN A 177 7.98 -1.65 25.03
C ASN A 177 6.66 -2.44 25.19
N LEU A 178 5.63 -2.08 24.44
CA LEU A 178 4.37 -2.83 24.40
C LEU A 178 4.48 -4.08 23.51
N CYS A 179 5.32 -4.01 22.47
CA CYS A 179 5.66 -5.12 21.60
C CYS A 179 7.17 -5.17 21.39
N ASP A 180 7.71 -6.36 21.06
CA ASP A 180 9.10 -6.55 20.62
C ASP A 180 9.19 -6.64 19.09
N ALA A 181 8.13 -7.14 18.46
CA ALA A 181 7.92 -7.08 17.02
C ALA A 181 6.46 -6.73 16.69
N VAL A 182 6.23 -6.17 15.51
CA VAL A 182 4.87 -5.86 15.02
C VAL A 182 4.74 -6.25 13.56
N ILE A 183 3.68 -6.97 13.24
CA ILE A 183 3.26 -7.22 11.86
C ILE A 183 2.52 -5.97 11.39
N VAL A 184 3.05 -5.31 10.36
CA VAL A 184 2.50 -4.10 9.74
C VAL A 184 2.11 -4.36 8.30
N GLY A 185 1.12 -3.66 7.81
CA GLY A 185 0.74 -3.76 6.41
C GLY A 185 -0.74 -3.50 6.20
N GLY A 186 -1.36 -4.18 5.24
CA GLY A 186 -2.79 -4.02 5.00
C GLY A 186 -3.28 -4.78 3.77
N ALA A 187 -4.59 -4.80 3.63
CA ALA A 187 -5.27 -5.43 2.50
C ALA A 187 -6.56 -4.69 2.16
N ASP A 188 -6.84 -4.61 0.85
CA ASP A 188 -8.15 -4.23 0.34
C ASP A 188 -8.50 -5.08 -0.88
N SER A 189 -9.76 -5.51 -0.94
CA SER A 189 -10.32 -6.22 -2.08
C SER A 189 -11.16 -5.29 -2.95
N LEU A 190 -11.23 -5.57 -4.26
CA LEU A 190 -12.15 -4.90 -5.15
C LEU A 190 -13.60 -5.22 -4.75
N CYS A 191 -14.48 -4.23 -4.79
CA CYS A 191 -15.90 -4.36 -4.53
C CYS A 191 -16.71 -3.32 -5.32
N GLN A 192 -18.02 -3.57 -5.51
CA GLN A 192 -18.89 -2.66 -6.26
C GLN A 192 -19.03 -1.29 -5.61
N LEU A 193 -19.08 -1.25 -4.27
CA LEU A 193 -19.21 0.00 -3.50
C LEU A 193 -18.09 0.99 -3.83
N THR A 194 -16.85 0.52 -3.74
CA THR A 194 -15.69 1.39 -4.01
C THR A 194 -15.57 1.74 -5.49
N VAL A 195 -15.74 0.76 -6.38
CA VAL A 195 -15.66 0.99 -7.83
C VAL A 195 -16.71 2.00 -8.29
N ASN A 196 -17.98 1.79 -7.93
CA ASN A 196 -19.07 2.71 -8.33
C ASN A 196 -18.98 4.05 -7.59
N GLY A 197 -18.49 4.07 -6.35
CA GLY A 197 -18.22 5.29 -5.61
C GLY A 197 -17.20 6.18 -6.33
N PHE A 198 -16.06 5.64 -6.75
CA PHE A 198 -15.06 6.39 -7.52
C PHE A 198 -15.54 6.75 -8.93
N MET A 199 -16.38 5.91 -9.55
CA MET A 199 -17.01 6.25 -10.83
C MET A 199 -17.96 7.45 -10.69
N SER A 200 -18.75 7.52 -9.63
CA SER A 200 -19.68 8.64 -9.37
C SER A 200 -18.94 9.96 -9.10
N LEU A 201 -17.69 9.88 -8.66
CA LEU A 201 -16.78 11.03 -8.50
C LEU A 201 -16.00 11.35 -9.79
N GLU A 202 -16.29 10.68 -10.90
CA GLU A 202 -15.57 10.82 -12.17
C GLU A 202 -14.04 10.62 -12.04
N SER A 203 -13.63 9.80 -11.07
CA SER A 203 -12.23 9.61 -10.70
C SER A 203 -11.61 8.31 -11.23
N VAL A 204 -12.36 7.50 -11.99
CA VAL A 204 -11.89 6.24 -12.61
C VAL A 204 -11.35 6.51 -14.01
N ALA A 205 -10.17 6.00 -14.31
CA ALA A 205 -9.54 6.14 -15.63
C ALA A 205 -10.36 5.46 -16.74
N LYS A 206 -10.29 6.01 -17.96
CA LYS A 206 -10.91 5.40 -19.14
C LYS A 206 -10.24 4.10 -19.61
N GLY A 207 -9.04 3.85 -19.11
CA GLY A 207 -8.21 2.68 -19.37
C GLY A 207 -7.26 2.46 -18.20
N VAL A 208 -6.00 2.13 -18.45
CA VAL A 208 -4.98 2.12 -17.40
C VAL A 208 -4.67 3.55 -16.99
N CYS A 209 -4.52 3.81 -15.70
CA CYS A 209 -4.17 5.13 -15.19
C CYS A 209 -2.82 5.60 -15.78
N ASN A 210 -2.73 6.91 -15.99
CA ASN A 210 -1.60 7.56 -16.66
C ASN A 210 -1.08 8.73 -15.80
N PRO A 211 -0.46 8.44 -14.65
CA PRO A 211 -0.09 9.46 -13.68
C PRO A 211 0.86 10.50 -14.26
N PHE A 212 0.67 11.77 -13.87
CA PHE A 212 1.43 12.95 -14.29
C PHE A 212 1.38 13.28 -15.80
N SER A 213 0.64 12.52 -16.60
CA SER A 213 0.40 12.82 -18.00
C SER A 213 -0.61 13.95 -18.17
N LEU A 214 -0.49 14.70 -19.28
CA LEU A 214 -1.54 15.60 -19.76
C LEU A 214 -2.86 14.85 -19.98
N ASN A 215 -2.78 13.57 -20.39
CA ASN A 215 -3.93 12.71 -20.69
C ASN A 215 -4.44 11.92 -19.48
N ARG A 216 -3.98 12.23 -18.25
CA ARG A 216 -4.47 11.56 -17.04
C ARG A 216 -5.97 11.78 -16.86
N SER A 217 -6.68 10.72 -16.51
CA SER A 217 -8.15 10.74 -16.46
C SER A 217 -8.73 10.04 -15.23
N GLY A 218 -7.90 9.68 -14.25
CA GLY A 218 -8.33 9.04 -13.01
C GLY A 218 -7.50 7.80 -12.66
N ILE A 219 -7.99 7.07 -11.66
CA ILE A 219 -7.35 5.89 -11.09
C ILE A 219 -7.73 4.61 -11.86
N THR A 220 -6.82 3.65 -11.90
CA THR A 220 -7.16 2.23 -12.11
C THR A 220 -7.29 1.60 -10.74
N LEU A 221 -8.48 1.10 -10.40
CA LEU A 221 -8.68 0.42 -9.12
C LEU A 221 -7.98 -0.94 -9.09
N GLY A 222 -7.43 -1.28 -7.95
CA GLY A 222 -6.74 -2.55 -7.72
C GLY A 222 -7.10 -3.17 -6.38
N GLU A 223 -6.65 -4.40 -6.18
CA GLU A 223 -6.71 -5.12 -4.91
C GLU A 223 -5.35 -5.73 -4.59
N GLY A 224 -5.13 -6.04 -3.33
CA GLY A 224 -3.94 -6.72 -2.88
C GLY A 224 -3.75 -6.66 -1.38
N ALA A 225 -2.70 -7.31 -0.93
CA ALA A 225 -2.24 -7.28 0.45
C ALA A 225 -0.71 -7.23 0.48
N ALA A 226 -0.17 -6.54 1.47
CA ALA A 226 1.23 -6.66 1.85
C ALA A 226 1.35 -6.63 3.38
N LEU A 227 2.21 -7.49 3.91
CA LEU A 227 2.55 -7.57 5.32
C LEU A 227 4.07 -7.54 5.47
N MET A 228 4.56 -6.85 6.49
CA MET A 228 5.96 -6.81 6.87
C MET A 228 6.10 -7.07 8.36
N VAL A 229 7.22 -7.63 8.74
CA VAL A 229 7.60 -7.81 10.14
C VAL A 229 8.57 -6.69 10.51
N MET A 230 8.16 -5.83 11.45
CA MET A 230 8.99 -4.76 12.01
C MET A 230 9.52 -5.19 13.37
N GLU A 231 10.85 -5.12 13.55
CA GLU A 231 11.54 -5.47 14.79
C GLU A 231 12.38 -4.28 15.31
N ARG A 232 12.75 -4.33 16.61
CA ARG A 232 13.63 -3.34 17.22
C ARG A 232 15.05 -3.41 16.66
N GLU A 233 15.54 -4.62 16.41
CA GLU A 233 16.90 -4.84 15.90
C GLU A 233 16.98 -4.45 14.42
N PRO A 234 18.06 -3.78 14.00
CA PRO A 234 18.27 -3.47 12.58
C PRO A 234 18.39 -4.73 11.72
N ALA A 235 17.90 -4.63 10.48
CA ALA A 235 18.01 -5.65 9.44
C ALA A 235 18.74 -5.10 8.21
N GLU A 236 18.81 -5.88 7.11
CA GLU A 236 19.34 -5.38 5.83
C GLU A 236 18.59 -4.11 5.39
N ILE A 237 17.27 -4.11 5.54
CA ILE A 237 16.42 -2.97 5.22
C ILE A 237 15.66 -2.56 6.48
N ASN A 238 15.64 -1.25 6.74
CA ASN A 238 15.09 -0.69 7.94
C ASN A 238 14.01 0.36 7.63
N PHE A 239 13.00 0.43 8.49
CA PHE A 239 12.12 1.57 8.58
C PHE A 239 12.86 2.70 9.32
N LEU A 240 13.10 3.82 8.65
CA LEU A 240 13.83 4.97 9.18
C LEU A 240 12.90 5.96 9.87
N GLY A 241 11.71 6.16 9.33
CA GLY A 241 10.77 7.11 9.90
C GLY A 241 9.53 7.32 9.04
N ALA A 242 8.54 7.93 9.65
CA ALA A 242 7.32 8.38 9.00
C ALA A 242 7.02 9.83 9.31
N GLY A 243 6.30 10.50 8.41
CA GLY A 243 5.69 11.79 8.65
C GLY A 243 4.23 11.76 8.25
N ALA A 244 3.36 12.30 9.08
CA ALA A 244 1.93 12.39 8.82
C ALA A 244 1.44 13.83 9.01
N ALA A 245 0.45 14.25 8.20
CA ALA A 245 -0.19 15.55 8.27
C ALA A 245 -1.61 15.47 7.71
N SER A 246 -2.47 16.42 8.10
CA SER A 246 -3.80 16.59 7.53
C SER A 246 -3.88 17.89 6.74
N ASP A 247 -4.51 17.84 5.57
CA ASP A 247 -4.81 19.04 4.78
C ASP A 247 -5.85 19.95 5.45
N ALA A 248 -6.81 19.36 6.16
CA ALA A 248 -7.97 20.06 6.73
C ALA A 248 -8.67 20.96 5.69
N HIS A 249 -8.74 20.53 4.42
CA HIS A 249 -9.19 21.33 3.29
C HIS A 249 -10.55 20.86 2.75
N HIS A 250 -10.64 19.62 2.25
CA HIS A 250 -11.85 19.07 1.63
C HIS A 250 -11.91 17.55 1.80
N ILE A 251 -13.13 16.96 1.71
CA ILE A 251 -13.32 15.52 1.93
C ILE A 251 -12.68 14.65 0.83
N SER A 252 -12.59 15.12 -0.41
CA SER A 252 -12.08 14.34 -1.55
C SER A 252 -11.00 15.06 -2.36
N ALA A 253 -10.87 16.38 -2.25
CA ALA A 253 -9.83 17.15 -2.94
C ALA A 253 -8.64 17.42 -2.02
N PRO A 254 -7.39 17.24 -2.48
CA PRO A 254 -6.21 17.64 -1.72
C PRO A 254 -6.11 19.16 -1.63
N HIS A 255 -5.32 19.67 -0.67
CA HIS A 255 -4.98 21.08 -0.62
C HIS A 255 -4.21 21.48 -1.89
N PRO A 256 -4.66 22.47 -2.67
CA PRO A 256 -4.08 22.76 -4.00
C PRO A 256 -2.57 23.02 -3.99
N GLU A 257 -2.08 23.69 -2.96
CA GLU A 257 -0.65 23.97 -2.79
C GLU A 257 0.15 22.80 -2.20
N GLY A 258 -0.50 21.71 -1.81
CA GLY A 258 0.13 20.51 -1.24
C GLY A 258 0.78 20.73 0.14
N ASP A 259 0.26 21.63 0.95
CA ASP A 259 0.89 21.96 2.24
C ASP A 259 0.91 20.78 3.21
N GLY A 260 -0.16 19.97 3.25
CA GLY A 260 -0.19 18.75 4.04
C GLY A 260 0.81 17.71 3.53
N ALA A 261 0.91 17.51 2.22
CA ALA A 261 1.88 16.60 1.61
C ALA A 261 3.33 17.05 1.89
N LYS A 262 3.64 18.34 1.68
CA LYS A 262 4.94 18.92 2.04
C LYS A 262 5.29 18.73 3.50
N LEU A 263 4.31 18.90 4.39
CA LEU A 263 4.51 18.73 5.84
C LEU A 263 4.75 17.27 6.21
N ALA A 264 4.02 16.33 5.59
CA ALA A 264 4.23 14.90 5.79
C ALA A 264 5.65 14.48 5.35
N ILE A 265 6.10 14.89 4.16
CA ILE A 265 7.45 14.61 3.67
C ILE A 265 8.52 15.20 4.61
N LYS A 266 8.39 16.48 4.99
CA LYS A 266 9.33 17.14 5.91
C LYS A 266 9.43 16.42 7.26
N ARG A 267 8.30 16.01 7.83
CA ARG A 267 8.26 15.27 9.08
C ARG A 267 8.92 13.89 8.97
N ALA A 268 8.72 13.20 7.84
CA ALA A 268 9.37 11.93 7.57
C ALA A 268 10.90 12.08 7.56
N LEU A 269 11.43 13.06 6.83
CA LEU A 269 12.86 13.38 6.77
C LEU A 269 13.42 13.76 8.17
N GLN A 270 12.71 14.62 8.89
CA GLN A 270 13.09 15.01 10.25
C GLN A 270 13.12 13.83 11.21
N ASN A 271 12.10 12.95 11.18
CA ASN A 271 12.02 11.78 12.05
C ASN A 271 13.07 10.71 11.72
N ALA A 272 13.53 10.66 10.47
CA ALA A 272 14.61 9.79 10.01
C ALA A 272 16.01 10.43 10.22
N GLU A 273 16.09 11.71 10.59
CA GLU A 273 17.33 12.48 10.75
C GLU A 273 18.18 12.50 9.46
N ILE A 274 17.53 12.64 8.28
CA ILE A 274 18.19 12.72 6.96
C ILE A 274 17.71 13.94 6.19
N ASP A 275 18.50 14.36 5.20
CA ASP A 275 18.15 15.42 4.27
C ASP A 275 17.46 14.87 3.01
N ALA A 276 16.74 15.74 2.29
CA ALA A 276 16.09 15.36 1.04
C ALA A 276 17.10 14.85 -0.03
N THR A 277 18.35 15.29 0.04
CA THR A 277 19.43 14.88 -0.86
C THR A 277 19.92 13.45 -0.61
N ASP A 278 19.60 12.86 0.54
CA ASP A 278 19.95 11.48 0.88
C ASP A 278 18.96 10.47 0.31
N VAL A 279 17.80 10.92 -0.20
CA VAL A 279 16.77 10.07 -0.77
C VAL A 279 17.13 9.73 -2.22
N ASP A 280 17.33 8.46 -2.53
CA ASP A 280 17.71 7.99 -3.85
C ASP A 280 16.51 7.75 -4.78
N TYR A 281 15.33 7.42 -4.21
CA TYR A 281 14.13 7.08 -4.96
C TYR A 281 12.85 7.43 -4.17
N VAL A 282 11.83 7.92 -4.88
CA VAL A 282 10.48 8.15 -4.31
C VAL A 282 9.44 7.36 -5.08
N ASN A 283 8.70 6.49 -4.37
CA ASN A 283 7.46 5.92 -4.86
C ASN A 283 6.33 6.93 -4.60
N LEU A 284 5.84 7.51 -5.68
CA LEU A 284 4.83 8.57 -5.66
C LEU A 284 3.44 8.00 -5.37
N HIS A 285 2.60 8.78 -4.69
CA HIS A 285 1.18 8.44 -4.63
C HIS A 285 0.57 8.37 -6.02
N GLY A 286 0.81 9.33 -6.88
CA GLY A 286 0.64 9.30 -8.33
C GLY A 286 -0.58 8.51 -8.82
N THR A 287 -1.78 9.02 -8.56
CA THR A 287 -3.03 8.29 -8.83
C THR A 287 -3.51 8.38 -10.28
N GLY A 288 -3.01 9.35 -11.05
CA GLY A 288 -3.53 9.68 -12.37
C GLY A 288 -4.76 10.59 -12.33
N THR A 289 -5.12 11.15 -11.16
CA THR A 289 -6.17 12.17 -11.08
C THR A 289 -5.60 13.56 -11.29
N GLN A 290 -6.43 14.48 -11.83
CA GLN A 290 -5.99 15.85 -12.13
C GLN A 290 -5.44 16.55 -10.89
N GLN A 291 -6.15 16.47 -9.78
CA GLN A 291 -5.84 17.22 -8.57
C GLN A 291 -4.67 16.63 -7.77
N ASN A 292 -4.65 15.29 -7.57
CA ASN A 292 -3.58 14.66 -6.81
C ASN A 292 -2.22 14.87 -7.49
N ASP A 293 -2.14 14.61 -8.79
CA ASP A 293 -0.86 14.67 -9.50
C ASP A 293 -0.34 16.11 -9.60
N ALA A 294 -1.24 17.10 -9.71
CA ALA A 294 -0.87 18.51 -9.65
C ALA A 294 -0.32 18.88 -8.25
N MET A 295 -1.03 18.53 -7.21
CA MET A 295 -0.63 18.78 -5.82
C MET A 295 0.69 18.09 -5.48
N GLU A 296 0.83 16.80 -5.82
CA GLU A 296 2.04 16.03 -5.53
C GLU A 296 3.26 16.55 -6.30
N SER A 297 3.08 16.99 -7.56
CA SER A 297 4.15 17.62 -8.34
C SER A 297 4.70 18.87 -7.66
N LEU A 298 3.82 19.72 -7.11
CA LEU A 298 4.21 20.91 -6.35
C LEU A 298 4.94 20.54 -5.05
N ALA A 299 4.44 19.54 -4.33
CA ALA A 299 5.08 19.07 -3.10
C ALA A 299 6.48 18.52 -3.37
N MET A 300 6.62 17.67 -4.39
CA MET A 300 7.90 17.10 -4.80
C MET A 300 8.90 18.16 -5.23
N GLN A 301 8.50 19.11 -6.07
CA GLN A 301 9.38 20.21 -6.50
C GLN A 301 9.86 21.06 -5.31
N ALA A 302 8.97 21.33 -4.34
CA ALA A 302 9.30 22.16 -3.19
C ALA A 302 10.29 21.50 -2.23
N ILE A 303 10.26 20.16 -2.08
CA ILE A 303 11.13 19.42 -1.18
C ILE A 303 12.41 18.96 -1.89
N PHE A 304 12.28 18.40 -3.08
CA PHE A 304 13.37 17.83 -3.88
C PHE A 304 13.78 18.79 -5.01
N SER A 305 14.23 20.00 -4.66
CA SER A 305 14.52 21.08 -5.62
C SER A 305 15.63 20.71 -6.63
N GLN A 306 16.51 19.76 -6.31
CA GLN A 306 17.54 19.25 -7.22
C GLN A 306 17.02 18.08 -8.09
N GLY A 307 15.76 17.65 -7.87
CA GLY A 307 15.19 16.46 -8.46
C GLY A 307 15.58 15.19 -7.70
N VAL A 308 14.70 14.21 -7.71
CA VAL A 308 14.91 12.85 -7.18
C VAL A 308 14.25 11.88 -8.15
N PRO A 309 14.87 10.74 -8.49
CA PRO A 309 14.22 9.70 -9.29
C PRO A 309 12.90 9.27 -8.65
N ALA A 310 11.81 9.31 -9.38
CA ALA A 310 10.48 9.03 -8.83
C ALA A 310 9.59 8.28 -9.83
N SER A 311 8.71 7.42 -9.33
CA SER A 311 7.70 6.77 -10.15
C SER A 311 6.42 6.48 -9.37
N SER A 312 5.27 6.53 -10.03
CA SER A 312 4.08 5.86 -9.57
C SER A 312 4.05 4.44 -10.12
N THR A 313 3.85 3.48 -9.25
CA THR A 313 3.73 2.06 -9.64
C THR A 313 2.28 1.65 -9.88
N LYS A 314 1.32 2.57 -9.73
CA LYS A 314 -0.12 2.32 -9.93
C LYS A 314 -0.50 1.96 -11.37
N GLY A 315 0.35 2.30 -12.35
CA GLY A 315 0.23 1.77 -13.71
C GLY A 315 0.46 0.26 -13.82
N MET A 316 0.98 -0.40 -12.77
CA MET A 316 1.22 -1.85 -12.69
C MET A 316 0.32 -2.52 -11.64
N THR A 317 0.21 -1.92 -10.44
CA THR A 317 -0.55 -2.49 -9.31
C THR A 317 -2.01 -2.04 -9.25
N GLY A 318 -2.38 -1.01 -10.00
CA GLY A 318 -3.58 -0.26 -9.73
C GLY A 318 -3.49 0.50 -8.39
N HIS A 319 -4.51 1.26 -8.08
CA HIS A 319 -4.68 1.87 -6.77
C HIS A 319 -5.39 0.88 -5.84
N THR A 320 -4.67 0.24 -4.95
CA THR A 320 -5.18 -0.79 -4.04
C THR A 320 -5.78 -0.20 -2.76
N LEU A 321 -6.27 1.03 -2.83
CA LEU A 321 -7.03 1.74 -1.77
C LEU A 321 -6.27 1.77 -0.44
N GLY A 322 -6.87 1.28 0.64
CA GLY A 322 -6.24 1.26 1.96
C GLY A 322 -5.01 0.35 2.06
N ALA A 323 -4.86 -0.62 1.16
CA ALA A 323 -3.66 -1.46 1.07
C ALA A 323 -2.50 -0.78 0.33
N ALA A 324 -2.74 0.35 -0.38
CA ALA A 324 -1.76 0.96 -1.27
C ALA A 324 -0.43 1.28 -0.56
N GLY A 325 -0.49 1.89 0.62
CA GLY A 325 0.71 2.24 1.37
C GLY A 325 1.59 1.04 1.74
N ALA A 326 1.00 -0.12 2.09
CA ALA A 326 1.74 -1.34 2.38
C ALA A 326 2.37 -1.96 1.12
N ILE A 327 1.63 -1.99 0.02
CA ILE A 327 2.13 -2.48 -1.27
C ILE A 327 3.28 -1.61 -1.75
N GLU A 328 3.15 -0.29 -1.66
CA GLU A 328 4.19 0.67 -2.05
C GLU A 328 5.40 0.63 -1.11
N ALA A 329 5.19 0.39 0.20
CA ALA A 329 6.26 0.10 1.14
C ALA A 329 7.00 -1.21 0.78
N ALA A 330 6.29 -2.28 0.41
CA ALA A 330 6.89 -3.53 -0.07
C ALA A 330 7.67 -3.32 -1.38
N ILE A 331 7.19 -2.47 -2.28
CA ILE A 331 7.90 -2.07 -3.49
C ILE A 331 9.20 -1.32 -3.13
N CYS A 332 9.18 -0.39 -2.17
CA CYS A 332 10.39 0.26 -1.68
C CYS A 332 11.38 -0.77 -1.07
N TRP A 333 10.88 -1.71 -0.28
CA TRP A 333 11.69 -2.79 0.28
C TRP A 333 12.33 -3.66 -0.83
N LEU A 334 11.55 -4.10 -1.84
CA LEU A 334 12.08 -4.84 -3.00
C LEU A 334 13.12 -4.02 -3.78
N THR A 335 12.89 -2.71 -3.90
CA THR A 335 13.81 -1.80 -4.60
C THR A 335 15.16 -1.71 -3.89
N LEU A 336 15.16 -1.68 -2.55
CA LEU A 336 16.38 -1.65 -1.73
C LEU A 336 17.06 -3.01 -1.56
N SER A 337 16.34 -4.12 -1.75
CA SER A 337 16.82 -5.46 -1.45
C SER A 337 17.90 -5.93 -2.41
N LYS A 338 19.07 -6.31 -1.89
CA LYS A 338 20.16 -6.88 -2.69
C LYS A 338 19.79 -8.23 -3.30
N SER A 339 18.95 -9.01 -2.62
CA SER A 339 18.52 -10.34 -3.08
C SER A 339 17.54 -10.26 -4.24
N TYR A 340 16.59 -9.32 -4.21
CA TYR A 340 15.55 -9.17 -5.24
C TYR A 340 15.92 -8.14 -6.33
N ASN A 341 16.87 -7.22 -6.03
CA ASN A 341 17.30 -6.15 -6.92
C ASN A 341 18.85 -5.99 -6.95
N PRO A 342 19.61 -7.01 -7.30
CA PRO A 342 21.08 -6.92 -7.31
C PRO A 342 21.62 -5.88 -8.30
N GLN A 343 20.85 -5.50 -9.30
CA GLN A 343 21.20 -4.51 -10.32
C GLN A 343 20.83 -3.07 -9.92
N ARG A 344 20.21 -2.86 -8.76
CA ARG A 344 19.74 -1.55 -8.28
C ARG A 344 18.86 -0.83 -9.31
N LEU A 345 17.96 -1.57 -9.95
CA LEU A 345 16.97 -1.03 -10.85
C LEU A 345 15.93 -0.20 -10.07
N LEU A 346 15.45 0.85 -10.69
CA LEU A 346 14.30 1.59 -10.16
C LEU A 346 13.02 1.14 -10.85
N PRO A 347 11.89 1.05 -10.11
CA PRO A 347 10.60 0.76 -10.73
C PRO A 347 10.27 1.82 -11.79
N PRO A 348 10.01 1.42 -13.06
CA PRO A 348 9.74 2.39 -14.11
C PRO A 348 8.40 3.10 -13.89
N HIS A 349 8.37 4.37 -14.23
CA HIS A 349 7.12 5.12 -14.34
C HIS A 349 6.48 4.83 -15.71
N LEU A 350 5.30 4.21 -15.69
CA LEU A 350 4.60 3.82 -16.92
C LEU A 350 3.55 4.86 -17.29
N TRP A 351 3.74 5.51 -18.44
CA TRP A 351 2.86 6.55 -18.95
C TRP A 351 3.06 6.76 -20.46
N ASP A 352 2.23 7.58 -21.08
CA ASP A 352 2.23 7.86 -22.52
C ASP A 352 3.28 8.89 -22.97
N HIS A 353 4.11 9.38 -22.06
CA HIS A 353 5.12 10.44 -22.26
C HIS A 353 4.54 11.79 -22.73
N CYS A 354 3.24 12.02 -22.57
CA CYS A 354 2.60 13.30 -22.89
C CYS A 354 2.71 14.25 -21.68
N LEU A 355 3.69 15.14 -21.73
CA LEU A 355 3.96 16.10 -20.66
C LEU A 355 2.79 17.07 -20.49
N ASP A 356 2.39 17.33 -19.25
CA ASP A 356 1.48 18.38 -18.89
C ASP A 356 2.30 19.67 -18.59
N PRO A 357 2.21 20.72 -19.42
CA PRO A 357 2.99 21.95 -19.20
C PRO A 357 2.57 22.74 -17.95
N GLN A 358 1.44 22.39 -17.34
CA GLN A 358 0.96 23.01 -16.10
C GLN A 358 1.57 22.38 -14.85
N LEU A 359 2.16 21.19 -14.97
CA LEU A 359 2.80 20.51 -13.84
C LEU A 359 4.29 20.84 -13.75
N PRO A 360 4.83 21.01 -12.54
CA PRO A 360 6.27 20.97 -12.34
C PRO A 360 6.87 19.68 -12.90
N SER A 361 8.03 19.80 -13.56
CA SER A 361 8.72 18.64 -14.11
C SER A 361 9.29 17.77 -12.99
N LEU A 362 8.98 16.47 -13.00
CA LEU A 362 9.54 15.45 -12.11
C LEU A 362 10.57 14.60 -12.85
N ALA A 363 11.55 14.08 -12.13
CA ALA A 363 12.51 13.11 -12.65
C ALA A 363 11.90 11.69 -12.70
N LEU A 364 10.88 11.52 -13.58
CA LEU A 364 10.16 10.25 -13.72
C LEU A 364 11.08 9.16 -14.28
N VAL A 365 11.11 8.02 -13.57
CA VAL A 365 11.99 6.89 -13.86
C VAL A 365 11.63 6.24 -15.20
N LYS A 366 12.64 6.12 -16.09
CA LYS A 366 12.51 5.40 -17.36
C LYS A 366 12.77 3.91 -17.16
N ALA A 367 12.31 3.09 -18.10
CA ALA A 367 12.61 1.67 -18.11
C ALA A 367 14.14 1.41 -18.09
N ASN A 368 14.54 0.37 -17.36
CA ASN A 368 15.94 -0.04 -17.19
C ASN A 368 16.86 1.01 -16.55
N THR A 369 16.31 1.97 -15.80
CA THR A 369 17.11 2.89 -14.99
C THR A 369 17.66 2.17 -13.78
N SER A 370 18.98 2.25 -13.56
CA SER A 370 19.66 1.77 -12.36
C SER A 370 20.53 2.86 -11.75
N LEU A 371 20.83 2.73 -10.45
CA LEU A 371 21.70 3.66 -9.73
C LEU A 371 23.01 2.99 -9.31
N ASN A 372 24.09 3.76 -9.23
CA ASN A 372 25.36 3.28 -8.68
C ASN A 372 25.25 2.96 -7.18
N SER A 373 24.45 3.74 -6.45
CA SER A 373 24.13 3.55 -5.04
C SER A 373 22.61 3.69 -4.89
N LEU A 374 21.99 2.86 -4.06
CA LEU A 374 20.58 2.88 -3.77
C LEU A 374 20.39 2.47 -2.30
N ASN A 375 20.28 3.46 -1.43
CA ASN A 375 20.33 3.26 0.01
C ASN A 375 19.05 3.72 0.71
N VAL A 376 18.36 4.73 0.18
CA VAL A 376 17.18 5.31 0.81
C VAL A 376 16.04 5.44 -0.20
N ALA A 377 14.89 4.90 0.15
CA ALA A 377 13.65 5.03 -0.61
C ALA A 377 12.54 5.64 0.24
N MET A 378 11.72 6.49 -0.37
CA MET A 378 10.53 7.09 0.23
C MET A 378 9.28 6.56 -0.45
N SER A 379 8.18 6.39 0.30
CA SER A 379 6.84 6.12 -0.23
C SER A 379 5.86 7.18 0.24
N ASN A 380 5.09 7.75 -0.68
CA ASN A 380 4.06 8.76 -0.41
C ASN A 380 2.65 8.18 -0.51
N SER A 381 1.79 8.51 0.44
CA SER A 381 0.36 8.16 0.44
C SER A 381 -0.47 9.38 0.81
N PHE A 382 -1.17 9.96 -0.17
CA PHE A 382 -1.98 11.17 -0.01
C PHE A 382 -3.46 10.82 -0.23
N ALA A 383 -4.22 10.74 0.86
CA ALA A 383 -5.54 10.13 0.87
C ALA A 383 -6.67 11.15 0.82
N PHE A 384 -7.83 10.69 0.35
CA PHE A 384 -9.09 11.37 0.58
C PHE A 384 -9.30 11.62 2.09
N GLY A 385 -9.97 12.73 2.44
CA GLY A 385 -10.03 13.23 3.80
C GLY A 385 -8.82 14.08 4.18
N GLY A 386 -7.84 14.23 3.25
CA GLY A 386 -6.63 15.04 3.45
C GLY A 386 -5.61 14.39 4.38
N ASN A 387 -5.64 13.07 4.57
CA ASN A 387 -4.65 12.36 5.37
C ASN A 387 -3.42 12.03 4.53
N ASN A 388 -2.29 12.68 4.80
CA ASN A 388 -1.04 12.55 4.08
C ASN A 388 0.00 11.83 4.93
N VAL A 389 0.66 10.84 4.36
CA VAL A 389 1.73 10.06 5.00
C VAL A 389 2.90 9.88 4.04
N SER A 390 4.10 10.04 4.55
CA SER A 390 5.35 9.67 3.86
C SER A 390 6.16 8.74 4.74
N LEU A 391 6.67 7.66 4.17
CA LEU A 391 7.48 6.64 4.83
C LEU A 391 8.89 6.65 4.26
N LEU A 392 9.89 6.40 5.11
CA LEU A 392 11.29 6.28 4.71
C LEU A 392 11.86 4.92 5.10
N PHE A 393 12.55 4.34 4.15
CA PHE A 393 13.21 3.04 4.25
C PHE A 393 14.68 3.19 3.85
N GLY A 394 15.59 2.43 4.49
CA GLY A 394 17.00 2.49 4.16
C GLY A 394 17.72 1.18 4.41
N VAL A 395 18.85 1.01 3.72
CA VAL A 395 19.76 -0.12 3.93
C VAL A 395 20.69 0.16 5.10
N SER A 396 21.13 -0.91 5.81
CA SER A 396 22.14 -0.85 6.86
C SER A 396 23.54 -0.64 6.30
#